data_b3f7fe1e99c90d3d313892f6605e481a
#
_entry.id   b3f7fe1e99c90d3d313892f6605e481a
#
_cell.length_a   1.000
_cell.length_b   1.000
_cell.length_c   1.000
_cell.angle_alpha   90.00
_cell.angle_beta   90.00
_cell.angle_gamma   90.00
#
_symmetry.space_group_name_H-M   'P 1'
#
loop_
_entity.id
_entity.type
_entity.pdbx_description
1 polymer ?
#
loop_
_entity_poly.entity_id
_entity_poly.type
_entity_poly.pdbx_seq_one_letter_code
_entity_poly.pdbx_strand_id
1 'polypeptide(L)'
;MSIPTMFFRCVVQVCLLLSVLLLADGNLRGFAQDPPIQLIFDTDMGNDCDDALALAMIHSLQSRGECELLAVTITKDHELAAPFVDCVNTFYGRGNIPIGVCRNSGKTADAGKYNQVAKITDGGKLRFPHDLLSGNDAPTAVEVLRRTLATAADGSVVVVQVGFSTNLANLLGSPGDAIHPLSGRELFAKKVKLVSIMAGAFTKIPDDKGQLVDHREYNVTEDILSIKKLVELCDVPILWSGFEIGLNLTYPHQSILEDYRYVAHHPVSEAYIAYIPPPHDRPTWDLTSVLVAVRPDRGYFEL
;
A
#
# COMPACT_ATOMS: atom_id res chain seq x y z
N MET A 1 -45.99 -31.20 -53.64
CA MET A 1 -46.24 -31.36 -52.20
C MET A 1 -45.70 -30.17 -51.53
N SER A 2 -46.61 -29.23 -51.14
CA SER A 2 -46.26 -27.96 -50.51
C SER A 2 -46.23 -28.15 -49.01
N ILE A 3 -45.09 -27.83 -48.38
CA ILE A 3 -44.92 -27.80 -46.93
C ILE A 3 -45.66 -26.56 -46.39
N PRO A 4 -46.47 -26.68 -45.32
CA PRO A 4 -47.36 -25.60 -44.91
C PRO A 4 -46.57 -24.45 -44.31
N THR A 5 -46.86 -23.27 -44.81
CA THR A 5 -46.38 -21.93 -44.34
C THR A 5 -46.75 -21.62 -42.88
N MET A 6 -47.45 -22.49 -42.19
CA MET A 6 -47.88 -22.32 -40.82
C MET A 6 -46.78 -22.61 -39.80
N PHE A 7 -45.83 -23.47 -40.09
CA PHE A 7 -44.70 -23.81 -39.20
C PHE A 7 -43.66 -22.67 -39.07
N PHE A 8 -43.49 -21.92 -40.15
CA PHE A 8 -42.52 -20.81 -40.14
C PHE A 8 -42.95 -19.58 -39.34
N ARG A 9 -44.28 -19.37 -39.27
CA ARG A 9 -44.86 -18.26 -38.47
C ARG A 9 -44.77 -18.51 -36.94
N CYS A 10 -44.91 -19.74 -36.48
CA CYS A 10 -44.82 -20.08 -35.05
C CYS A 10 -43.36 -19.99 -34.57
N VAL A 11 -42.36 -20.40 -35.35
CA VAL A 11 -40.96 -20.36 -34.96
C VAL A 11 -40.45 -18.92 -34.88
N VAL A 12 -40.86 -18.04 -35.80
CA VAL A 12 -40.48 -16.63 -35.80
C VAL A 12 -41.15 -15.86 -34.64
N GLN A 13 -42.39 -16.19 -34.28
CA GLN A 13 -43.07 -15.58 -33.12
C GLN A 13 -42.50 -16.04 -31.79
N VAL A 14 -42.11 -17.30 -31.65
CA VAL A 14 -41.45 -17.82 -30.45
C VAL A 14 -40.04 -17.24 -30.26
N CYS A 15 -39.30 -17.08 -31.36
CA CYS A 15 -37.98 -16.42 -31.30
C CYS A 15 -38.08 -14.93 -31.01
N LEU A 16 -39.12 -14.23 -31.48
CA LEU A 16 -39.36 -12.82 -31.13
C LEU A 16 -39.86 -12.63 -29.68
N LEU A 17 -40.66 -13.57 -29.16
CA LEU A 17 -41.09 -13.54 -27.76
C LEU A 17 -39.93 -13.87 -26.79
N LEU A 18 -39.03 -14.80 -27.15
CA LEU A 18 -37.83 -15.09 -26.38
C LEU A 18 -36.82 -13.92 -26.39
N SER A 19 -36.70 -13.21 -27.51
CA SER A 19 -35.83 -12.00 -27.57
C SER A 19 -36.41 -10.81 -26.83
N VAL A 20 -37.72 -10.69 -26.73
CA VAL A 20 -38.39 -9.62 -25.92
C VAL A 20 -38.37 -9.96 -24.42
N LEU A 21 -38.46 -11.24 -24.02
CA LEU A 21 -38.29 -11.68 -22.64
C LEU A 21 -36.83 -11.51 -22.15
N LEU A 22 -35.84 -11.68 -23.03
CA LEU A 22 -34.43 -11.39 -22.70
C LEU A 22 -34.10 -9.90 -22.63
N LEU A 23 -34.96 -9.03 -23.18
CA LEU A 23 -34.84 -7.57 -23.07
C LEU A 23 -35.64 -6.99 -21.91
N ALA A 24 -36.59 -7.73 -21.32
CA ALA A 24 -37.39 -7.28 -20.18
C ALA A 24 -36.75 -7.56 -18.80
N ASP A 25 -35.86 -8.56 -18.71
CA ASP A 25 -35.03 -8.79 -17.51
C ASP A 25 -33.68 -8.04 -17.55
N GLY A 26 -33.62 -6.93 -18.27
CA GLY A 26 -32.48 -6.02 -18.38
C GLY A 26 -32.13 -5.26 -17.10
N ASN A 27 -32.49 -5.74 -15.93
CA ASN A 27 -31.80 -5.46 -14.67
C ASN A 27 -30.68 -6.49 -14.46
N LEU A 28 -29.82 -6.69 -15.43
CA LEU A 28 -28.43 -6.92 -15.13
C LEU A 28 -27.96 -5.65 -14.37
N ARG A 29 -28.23 -5.60 -13.08
CA ARG A 29 -27.38 -4.86 -12.16
C ARG A 29 -26.01 -5.49 -12.41
N GLY A 30 -25.24 -4.90 -13.33
CA GLY A 30 -23.80 -5.06 -13.31
C GLY A 30 -23.47 -4.81 -11.86
N PHE A 31 -22.84 -5.76 -11.19
CA PHE A 31 -22.26 -5.52 -9.88
C PHE A 31 -21.36 -4.33 -10.10
N ALA A 32 -21.85 -3.12 -9.78
CA ALA A 32 -21.02 -1.95 -9.78
C ALA A 32 -19.92 -2.29 -8.78
N GLN A 33 -18.75 -2.61 -9.28
CA GLN A 33 -17.59 -2.80 -8.43
C GLN A 33 -17.43 -1.48 -7.68
N ASP A 34 -17.33 -1.53 -6.38
CA ASP A 34 -17.09 -0.33 -5.59
C ASP A 34 -15.88 0.41 -6.18
N PRO A 35 -15.90 1.74 -6.19
CA PRO A 35 -14.76 2.48 -6.72
C PRO A 35 -13.50 2.09 -5.96
N PRO A 36 -12.35 1.99 -6.66
CA PRO A 36 -11.10 1.60 -6.03
C PRO A 36 -10.75 2.52 -4.87
N ILE A 37 -10.26 1.96 -3.78
CA ILE A 37 -9.80 2.73 -2.62
C ILE A 37 -8.59 3.58 -3.04
N GLN A 38 -8.71 4.90 -2.93
CA GLN A 38 -7.59 5.82 -3.16
C GLN A 38 -6.61 5.76 -1.99
N LEU A 39 -5.39 5.29 -2.22
CA LEU A 39 -4.46 4.92 -1.18
C LEU A 39 -3.16 5.73 -1.28
N ILE A 40 -2.70 6.27 -0.16
CA ILE A 40 -1.33 6.76 0.03
C ILE A 40 -0.61 5.76 0.93
N PHE A 41 0.59 5.34 0.56
CA PHE A 41 1.43 4.43 1.33
C PHE A 41 2.61 5.17 1.96
N ASP A 42 2.70 5.21 3.29
CA ASP A 42 3.77 5.84 4.06
C ASP A 42 4.56 4.77 4.81
N THR A 43 5.85 4.61 4.49
CA THR A 43 6.66 3.43 4.80
C THR A 43 8.05 3.82 5.29
N ASP A 44 8.71 3.02 6.10
CA ASP A 44 10.14 3.15 6.41
C ASP A 44 11.00 2.15 5.61
N MET A 45 10.65 1.98 4.34
CA MET A 45 11.24 1.07 3.35
C MET A 45 12.75 0.88 3.53
N GLY A 46 13.15 -0.32 3.90
CA GLY A 46 14.55 -0.69 4.10
C GLY A 46 14.89 -1.21 5.50
N ASN A 47 14.01 -1.08 6.47
CA ASN A 47 14.19 -1.65 7.80
C ASN A 47 13.91 -3.14 7.81
N ASP A 48 12.73 -3.50 7.37
CA ASP A 48 12.19 -4.84 7.29
C ASP A 48 11.68 -5.12 5.87
N CYS A 49 11.63 -6.36 5.46
CA CYS A 49 11.19 -6.69 4.10
C CYS A 49 9.66 -6.76 3.94
N ASP A 50 8.90 -6.67 5.01
CA ASP A 50 7.43 -6.63 4.91
C ASP A 50 6.90 -5.33 4.32
N ASP A 51 7.61 -4.20 4.42
CA ASP A 51 7.38 -3.01 3.59
C ASP A 51 7.32 -3.34 2.09
N ALA A 52 8.33 -4.08 1.61
CA ALA A 52 8.40 -4.46 0.19
C ALA A 52 7.27 -5.41 -0.20
N LEU A 53 6.90 -6.34 0.68
CA LEU A 53 5.76 -7.24 0.49
C LEU A 53 4.43 -6.47 0.51
N ALA A 54 4.28 -5.49 1.40
CA ALA A 54 3.10 -4.62 1.46
C ALA A 54 2.93 -3.79 0.19
N LEU A 55 4.01 -3.21 -0.35
CA LEU A 55 3.98 -2.50 -1.63
C LEU A 55 3.59 -3.43 -2.79
N ALA A 56 4.13 -4.66 -2.84
CA ALA A 56 3.74 -5.66 -3.83
C ALA A 56 2.26 -6.06 -3.70
N MET A 57 1.74 -6.19 -2.47
CA MET A 57 0.33 -6.43 -2.21
C MET A 57 -0.53 -5.29 -2.74
N ILE A 58 -0.17 -4.03 -2.50
CA ILE A 58 -0.87 -2.86 -3.04
C ILE A 58 -0.93 -2.93 -4.57
N HIS A 59 0.19 -3.21 -5.23
CA HIS A 59 0.22 -3.35 -6.70
C HIS A 59 -0.65 -4.50 -7.20
N SER A 60 -0.69 -5.63 -6.49
CA SER A 60 -1.57 -6.76 -6.81
C SER A 60 -3.05 -6.39 -6.65
N LEU A 61 -3.42 -5.71 -5.57
CA LEU A 61 -4.78 -5.23 -5.32
C LEU A 61 -5.20 -4.18 -6.36
N GLN A 62 -4.29 -3.28 -6.73
CA GLN A 62 -4.53 -2.31 -7.79
C GLN A 62 -4.74 -2.98 -9.16
N SER A 63 -4.00 -4.04 -9.47
CA SER A 63 -4.20 -4.82 -10.71
C SER A 63 -5.55 -5.52 -10.76
N ARG A 64 -6.19 -5.73 -9.61
CA ARG A 64 -7.55 -6.25 -9.47
C ARG A 64 -8.62 -5.16 -9.46
N GLY A 65 -8.23 -3.87 -9.52
CA GLY A 65 -9.15 -2.74 -9.44
C GLY A 65 -9.70 -2.47 -8.03
N GLU A 66 -9.07 -3.03 -6.98
CA GLU A 66 -9.54 -2.88 -5.59
C GLU A 66 -9.00 -1.60 -4.93
N CYS A 67 -7.85 -1.10 -5.35
CA CYS A 67 -7.30 0.18 -4.89
C CYS A 67 -6.59 0.93 -6.02
N GLU A 68 -6.24 2.19 -5.77
CA GLU A 68 -5.39 3.04 -6.60
C GLU A 68 -4.32 3.68 -5.71
N LEU A 69 -3.05 3.36 -5.96
CA LEU A 69 -1.92 3.93 -5.24
C LEU A 69 -1.61 5.32 -5.79
N LEU A 70 -1.92 6.35 -5.01
CA LEU A 70 -1.76 7.75 -5.42
C LEU A 70 -0.34 8.29 -5.21
N ALA A 71 0.33 7.83 -4.15
CA ALA A 71 1.69 8.23 -3.81
C ALA A 71 2.31 7.25 -2.81
N VAL A 72 3.64 7.22 -2.77
CA VAL A 72 4.42 6.57 -1.71
C VAL A 72 5.27 7.63 -1.01
N THR A 73 5.25 7.66 0.32
CA THR A 73 6.12 8.53 1.11
C THR A 73 6.99 7.70 2.05
N ILE A 74 8.23 8.12 2.24
CA ILE A 74 9.26 7.35 2.93
C ILE A 74 9.70 8.13 4.15
N THR A 75 9.57 7.51 5.33
CA THR A 75 9.94 8.11 6.61
C THR A 75 11.41 7.89 6.97
N LYS A 76 12.08 7.02 6.23
CA LYS A 76 13.48 6.68 6.44
C LYS A 76 14.39 7.54 5.55
N ASP A 77 15.34 8.25 6.17
CA ASP A 77 16.33 9.06 5.45
C ASP A 77 17.48 8.17 4.94
N HIS A 78 17.21 7.41 3.89
CA HIS A 78 18.17 6.52 3.25
C HIS A 78 18.20 6.75 1.74
N GLU A 79 19.40 6.94 1.18
CA GLU A 79 19.59 7.27 -0.24
C GLU A 79 18.89 6.32 -1.21
N LEU A 80 18.82 5.02 -0.88
CA LEU A 80 18.29 3.99 -1.77
C LEU A 80 16.85 3.57 -1.47
N ALA A 81 16.19 4.14 -0.47
CA ALA A 81 14.81 3.75 -0.17
C ALA A 81 13.85 4.18 -1.29
N ALA A 82 13.95 5.43 -1.76
CA ALA A 82 13.15 5.92 -2.88
C ALA A 82 13.48 5.22 -4.22
N PRO A 83 14.75 5.02 -4.60
CA PRO A 83 15.09 4.18 -5.75
C PRO A 83 14.50 2.77 -5.70
N PHE A 84 14.49 2.11 -4.53
CA PHE A 84 13.89 0.79 -4.41
C PHE A 84 12.37 0.81 -4.58
N VAL A 85 11.69 1.81 -4.02
CA VAL A 85 10.23 2.01 -4.24
C VAL A 85 9.96 2.23 -5.72
N ASP A 86 10.74 3.08 -6.41
CA ASP A 86 10.58 3.33 -7.85
C ASP A 86 10.85 2.06 -8.68
N CYS A 87 11.88 1.31 -8.30
CA CYS A 87 12.18 0.01 -8.89
C CYS A 87 10.96 -0.94 -8.82
N VAL A 88 10.30 -1.05 -7.66
CA VAL A 88 9.12 -1.89 -7.50
C VAL A 88 7.93 -1.33 -8.29
N ASN A 89 7.66 -0.01 -8.19
CA ASN A 89 6.59 0.64 -8.93
C ASN A 89 6.74 0.43 -10.44
N THR A 90 7.95 0.64 -10.97
CA THR A 90 8.27 0.48 -12.39
C THR A 90 8.14 -0.97 -12.84
N PHE A 91 8.57 -1.94 -12.02
CA PHE A 91 8.40 -3.37 -12.28
C PHE A 91 6.92 -3.74 -12.49
N TYR A 92 6.01 -3.15 -11.71
CA TYR A 92 4.57 -3.34 -11.87
C TYR A 92 3.94 -2.41 -12.93
N GLY A 93 4.74 -1.71 -13.74
CA GLY A 93 4.29 -0.82 -14.82
C GLY A 93 3.71 0.51 -14.33
N ARG A 94 4.11 0.98 -13.14
CA ARG A 94 3.58 2.19 -12.47
C ARG A 94 4.68 3.14 -11.98
N GLY A 95 5.77 3.28 -12.71
CA GLY A 95 6.91 4.13 -12.35
C GLY A 95 6.57 5.63 -12.22
N ASN A 96 5.40 6.08 -12.67
CA ASN A 96 4.98 7.48 -12.52
C ASN A 96 4.29 7.79 -11.17
N ILE A 97 4.17 6.82 -10.25
CA ILE A 97 3.61 7.08 -8.92
C ILE A 97 4.54 8.03 -8.16
N PRO A 98 4.04 9.18 -7.66
CA PRO A 98 4.85 10.13 -6.93
C PRO A 98 5.50 9.51 -5.68
N ILE A 99 6.80 9.77 -5.51
CA ILE A 99 7.57 9.31 -4.36
C ILE A 99 8.11 10.52 -3.61
N GLY A 100 7.84 10.59 -2.31
CA GLY A 100 8.36 11.65 -1.44
C GLY A 100 9.22 11.09 -0.31
N VAL A 101 10.25 11.82 0.10
CA VAL A 101 11.18 11.37 1.14
C VAL A 101 11.19 12.31 2.34
N CYS A 102 11.35 11.73 3.52
CA CYS A 102 11.67 12.48 4.72
C CYS A 102 13.14 12.90 4.65
N ARG A 103 13.42 14.18 4.95
CA ARG A 103 14.78 14.68 5.02
C ARG A 103 15.12 15.09 6.42
N ASN A 104 16.36 14.85 6.84
CA ASN A 104 16.88 15.24 8.14
C ASN A 104 16.01 14.73 9.32
N SER A 105 15.41 13.57 9.17
CA SER A 105 14.60 12.96 10.22
C SER A 105 15.45 12.51 11.41
N GLY A 106 16.75 12.37 11.25
CA GLY A 106 17.62 11.68 12.21
C GLY A 106 17.37 10.17 12.28
N LYS A 107 16.50 9.65 11.42
CA LYS A 107 16.10 8.24 11.32
C LYS A 107 16.78 7.58 10.13
N THR A 108 18.10 7.71 10.06
CA THR A 108 18.90 7.08 9.01
C THR A 108 18.91 5.58 9.14
N ALA A 109 18.86 4.95 8.00
CA ALA A 109 19.02 3.53 7.92
C ALA A 109 20.48 3.12 8.07
N ASP A 110 20.78 2.44 9.12
CA ASP A 110 21.87 1.51 9.19
C ASP A 110 21.61 0.23 8.37
N ALA A 111 20.37 -0.04 8.02
CA ALA A 111 19.87 -1.32 7.53
C ALA A 111 19.36 -1.32 6.09
N GLY A 112 19.66 -0.50 5.22
CA GLY A 112 19.18 -0.57 3.82
C GLY A 112 19.67 -1.78 3.01
N LYS A 113 19.80 -2.97 3.62
CA LYS A 113 20.38 -4.15 2.97
C LYS A 113 19.67 -4.51 1.68
N TYR A 114 18.35 -4.61 1.70
CA TYR A 114 17.61 -4.99 0.52
C TYR A 114 17.38 -3.83 -0.46
N ASN A 115 17.48 -2.58 -0.03
CA ASN A 115 17.39 -1.43 -0.94
C ASN A 115 18.49 -1.45 -2.01
N GLN A 116 19.60 -2.16 -1.76
CA GLN A 116 20.66 -2.38 -2.75
C GLN A 116 20.17 -3.13 -4.01
N VAL A 117 19.02 -3.81 -3.95
CA VAL A 117 18.40 -4.44 -5.12
C VAL A 117 18.18 -3.44 -6.25
N ALA A 118 17.86 -2.18 -5.92
CA ALA A 118 17.74 -1.12 -6.92
C ALA A 118 19.02 -0.86 -7.72
N LYS A 119 20.21 -1.19 -7.18
CA LYS A 119 21.50 -0.98 -7.86
C LYS A 119 22.04 -2.22 -8.58
N ILE A 120 21.36 -3.35 -8.54
CA ILE A 120 21.84 -4.57 -9.21
C ILE A 120 21.90 -4.34 -10.72
N THR A 121 23.03 -4.71 -11.32
CA THR A 121 23.24 -4.59 -12.77
C THR A 121 23.59 -5.90 -13.41
N ASP A 122 23.04 -6.11 -14.61
CA ASP A 122 23.38 -7.22 -15.50
C ASP A 122 23.96 -6.63 -16.79
N GLY A 123 25.22 -6.97 -17.11
CA GLY A 123 25.88 -6.44 -18.30
C GLY A 123 25.99 -4.91 -18.34
N GLY A 124 26.09 -4.25 -17.18
CA GLY A 124 26.23 -2.79 -17.06
C GLY A 124 24.90 -2.01 -17.14
N LYS A 125 23.74 -2.69 -17.16
CA LYS A 125 22.41 -2.08 -17.11
C LYS A 125 21.73 -2.48 -15.82
N LEU A 126 20.89 -1.61 -15.27
CA LEU A 126 20.05 -1.97 -14.12
C LEU A 126 19.22 -3.21 -14.44
N ARG A 127 19.26 -4.21 -13.54
CA ARG A 127 18.42 -5.42 -13.62
C ARG A 127 16.94 -5.05 -13.59
N PHE A 128 16.60 -4.10 -12.76
CA PHE A 128 15.26 -3.54 -12.61
C PHE A 128 15.28 -2.08 -13.08
N PRO A 129 14.85 -1.79 -14.32
CA PRO A 129 14.83 -0.43 -14.84
C PRO A 129 13.95 0.49 -13.99
N HIS A 130 14.48 1.65 -13.61
CA HIS A 130 13.78 2.75 -12.93
C HIS A 130 14.59 4.03 -13.16
N ASP A 131 14.00 5.21 -12.92
CA ASP A 131 14.63 6.48 -13.24
C ASP A 131 15.02 7.31 -12.00
N LEU A 132 14.43 7.09 -10.86
CA LEU A 132 14.84 7.69 -9.60
C LEU A 132 16.05 6.94 -9.03
N LEU A 133 17.26 7.48 -9.20
CA LEU A 133 18.51 6.80 -8.82
C LEU A 133 19.03 7.15 -7.43
N SER A 134 18.55 8.23 -6.84
CA SER A 134 18.90 8.68 -5.48
C SER A 134 17.70 9.30 -4.79
N GLY A 135 17.48 8.98 -3.52
CA GLY A 135 16.49 9.64 -2.69
C GLY A 135 16.73 11.16 -2.56
N ASN A 136 17.98 11.62 -2.82
CA ASN A 136 18.30 13.04 -2.83
C ASN A 136 17.60 13.80 -3.97
N ASP A 137 17.23 13.13 -5.04
CA ASP A 137 16.56 13.71 -6.20
C ASP A 137 15.03 13.72 -6.05
N ALA A 138 14.48 12.98 -5.07
CA ALA A 138 13.06 12.96 -4.80
C ALA A 138 12.58 14.24 -4.10
N PRO A 139 11.34 14.69 -4.31
CA PRO A 139 10.72 15.75 -3.53
C PRO A 139 10.53 15.35 -2.06
N THR A 140 10.22 16.32 -1.19
CA THR A 140 9.92 16.04 0.20
C THR A 140 8.58 15.29 0.34
N ALA A 141 8.47 14.42 1.35
CA ALA A 141 7.23 13.71 1.65
C ALA A 141 6.05 14.66 1.87
N VAL A 142 6.26 15.77 2.60
CA VAL A 142 5.22 16.77 2.83
C VAL A 142 4.74 17.40 1.53
N GLU A 143 5.65 17.72 0.61
CA GLU A 143 5.27 18.26 -0.70
C GLU A 143 4.44 17.26 -1.50
N VAL A 144 4.85 15.98 -1.57
CA VAL A 144 4.11 14.93 -2.28
C VAL A 144 2.74 14.71 -1.66
N LEU A 145 2.65 14.61 -0.33
CA LEU A 145 1.39 14.47 0.37
C LEU A 145 0.44 15.65 0.09
N ARG A 146 0.93 16.87 0.17
CA ARG A 146 0.11 18.07 -0.10
C ARG A 146 -0.38 18.11 -1.56
N ARG A 147 0.48 17.83 -2.55
CA ARG A 147 0.10 17.77 -3.97
C ARG A 147 -0.95 16.70 -4.24
N THR A 148 -0.74 15.50 -3.69
CA THR A 148 -1.65 14.36 -3.85
C THR A 148 -3.01 14.67 -3.22
N LEU A 149 -3.04 15.17 -1.98
CA LEU A 149 -4.28 15.52 -1.30
C LEU A 149 -5.00 16.70 -1.95
N ALA A 150 -4.28 17.69 -2.49
CA ALA A 150 -4.89 18.84 -3.16
C ALA A 150 -5.77 18.44 -4.36
N THR A 151 -5.39 17.38 -5.07
CA THR A 151 -6.12 16.89 -6.27
C THR A 151 -7.17 15.82 -5.96
N ALA A 152 -7.11 15.19 -4.80
CA ALA A 152 -8.05 14.15 -4.41
C ALA A 152 -9.46 14.71 -4.12
N ALA A 153 -10.48 13.87 -4.26
CA ALA A 153 -11.83 14.20 -3.81
C ALA A 153 -11.91 14.28 -2.27
N ASP A 154 -12.85 15.07 -1.75
CA ASP A 154 -13.02 15.20 -0.30
C ASP A 154 -13.44 13.86 0.32
N GLY A 155 -12.79 13.46 1.43
CA GLY A 155 -13.09 12.24 2.17
C GLY A 155 -12.86 10.94 1.38
N SER A 156 -12.01 10.95 0.34
CA SER A 156 -11.80 9.77 -0.52
C SER A 156 -10.54 8.97 -0.17
N VAL A 157 -9.53 9.60 0.42
CA VAL A 157 -8.20 9.02 0.58
C VAL A 157 -8.09 8.18 1.86
N VAL A 158 -7.50 7.00 1.74
CA VAL A 158 -7.00 6.21 2.86
C VAL A 158 -5.48 6.33 2.91
N VAL A 159 -4.93 6.68 4.07
CA VAL A 159 -3.49 6.65 4.29
C VAL A 159 -3.14 5.37 5.03
N VAL A 160 -2.27 4.56 4.45
CA VAL A 160 -1.67 3.40 5.11
C VAL A 160 -0.27 3.79 5.53
N GLN A 161 -0.07 3.98 6.84
CA GLN A 161 1.23 4.29 7.43
C GLN A 161 1.78 3.05 8.12
N VAL A 162 2.94 2.59 7.67
CA VAL A 162 3.61 1.41 8.23
C VAL A 162 5.03 1.69 8.72
N GLY A 163 5.52 2.92 8.51
CA GLY A 163 6.76 3.43 9.08
C GLY A 163 6.54 4.39 10.24
N PHE A 164 7.54 5.24 10.51
CA PHE A 164 7.47 6.25 11.56
C PHE A 164 6.43 7.33 11.23
N SER A 165 5.80 7.93 12.22
CA SER A 165 4.77 8.96 12.00
C SER A 165 5.34 10.34 11.56
N THR A 166 6.62 10.42 11.24
CA THR A 166 7.34 11.67 10.94
C THR A 166 6.69 12.46 9.80
N ASN A 167 6.38 11.80 8.68
CA ASN A 167 5.82 12.47 7.50
C ASN A 167 4.43 13.04 7.77
N LEU A 168 3.55 12.26 8.40
CA LEU A 168 2.20 12.70 8.73
C LEU A 168 2.22 13.80 9.80
N ALA A 169 3.06 13.68 10.82
CA ALA A 169 3.24 14.72 11.84
C ALA A 169 3.74 16.05 11.24
N ASN A 170 4.65 15.97 10.26
CA ASN A 170 5.16 17.14 9.55
C ASN A 170 4.09 17.73 8.63
N LEU A 171 3.34 16.91 7.92
CA LEU A 171 2.21 17.36 7.11
C LEU A 171 1.18 18.11 7.98
N LEU A 172 0.70 17.47 9.05
CA LEU A 172 -0.32 18.04 9.94
C LEU A 172 0.13 19.36 10.58
N GLY A 173 1.44 19.51 10.83
CA GLY A 173 2.02 20.76 11.35
C GLY A 173 2.35 21.82 10.29
N SER A 174 2.16 21.53 8.99
CA SER A 174 2.54 22.46 7.92
C SER A 174 1.50 23.57 7.72
N PRO A 175 1.93 24.82 7.45
CA PRO A 175 1.02 25.90 7.09
C PRO A 175 0.46 25.71 5.67
N GLY A 176 -0.52 26.55 5.29
CA GLY A 176 -0.91 26.71 3.90
C GLY A 176 0.25 27.26 3.06
N ASP A 177 0.31 26.84 1.79
CA ASP A 177 1.39 27.20 0.86
C ASP A 177 0.89 27.40 -0.58
N ALA A 178 1.82 27.48 -1.54
CA ALA A 178 1.48 27.64 -2.96
C ALA A 178 0.80 26.40 -3.57
N ILE A 179 0.92 25.21 -2.96
CA ILE A 179 0.24 24.00 -3.40
C ILE A 179 -1.24 24.05 -3.04
N HIS A 180 -1.54 24.44 -1.78
CA HIS A 180 -2.91 24.56 -1.30
C HIS A 180 -3.00 25.57 -0.14
N PRO A 181 -4.01 26.48 -0.11
CA PRO A 181 -4.12 27.52 0.92
C PRO A 181 -4.45 26.97 2.32
N LEU A 182 -5.06 25.80 2.44
CA LEU A 182 -5.33 25.19 3.74
C LEU A 182 -4.02 24.70 4.38
N SER A 183 -3.95 24.78 5.72
CA SER A 183 -2.91 24.09 6.50
C SER A 183 -2.93 22.59 6.22
N GLY A 184 -1.82 21.90 6.52
CA GLY A 184 -1.76 20.44 6.34
C GLY A 184 -2.83 19.71 7.14
N ARG A 185 -3.16 20.16 8.36
CA ARG A 185 -4.24 19.59 9.19
C ARG A 185 -5.61 19.74 8.54
N GLU A 186 -5.94 20.94 8.07
CA GLU A 186 -7.23 21.21 7.41
C GLU A 186 -7.36 20.44 6.10
N LEU A 187 -6.28 20.39 5.30
CA LEU A 187 -6.25 19.65 4.04
C LEU A 187 -6.40 18.15 4.29
N PHE A 188 -5.68 17.61 5.27
CA PHE A 188 -5.76 16.20 5.67
C PHE A 188 -7.17 15.83 6.13
N ALA A 189 -7.74 16.59 7.08
CA ALA A 189 -9.09 16.36 7.59
C ALA A 189 -10.16 16.44 6.50
N LYS A 190 -9.94 17.27 5.46
CA LYS A 190 -10.87 17.41 4.34
C LYS A 190 -10.80 16.24 3.36
N LYS A 191 -9.61 15.69 3.11
CA LYS A 191 -9.36 14.75 2.01
C LYS A 191 -9.27 13.28 2.45
N VAL A 192 -8.76 13.05 3.66
CA VAL A 192 -8.55 11.70 4.20
C VAL A 192 -9.76 11.22 4.97
N LYS A 193 -10.18 9.99 4.74
CA LYS A 193 -11.29 9.35 5.47
C LYS A 193 -10.83 8.40 6.57
N LEU A 194 -9.60 7.88 6.46
CA LEU A 194 -9.05 6.88 7.37
C LEU A 194 -7.52 6.89 7.32
N VAL A 195 -6.89 6.74 8.48
CA VAL A 195 -5.49 6.32 8.59
C VAL A 195 -5.48 4.88 9.09
N SER A 196 -4.92 3.95 8.32
CA SER A 196 -4.61 2.59 8.76
C SER A 196 -3.14 2.54 9.15
N ILE A 197 -2.83 2.31 10.41
CA ILE A 197 -1.47 2.45 10.92
C ILE A 197 -0.94 1.16 11.55
N MET A 198 0.26 0.75 11.14
CA MET A 198 1.04 -0.25 11.87
C MET A 198 1.87 0.48 12.94
N ALA A 199 1.40 0.42 14.18
CA ALA A 199 2.10 1.03 15.32
C ALA A 199 1.59 0.50 16.66
N GLY A 200 2.49 0.42 17.63
CA GLY A 200 2.18 0.04 19.00
C GLY A 200 2.04 -1.46 19.21
N ALA A 201 1.87 -1.81 20.47
CA ALA A 201 1.52 -3.16 20.92
C ALA A 201 0.45 -3.04 21.99
N PHE A 202 -0.68 -3.69 21.80
CA PHE A 202 -1.88 -3.55 22.66
C PHE A 202 -2.09 -4.74 23.58
N THR A 203 -1.33 -5.82 23.35
CA THR A 203 -1.28 -7.00 24.21
C THR A 203 0.17 -7.30 24.61
N LYS A 204 0.34 -8.08 25.69
CA LYS A 204 1.66 -8.55 26.08
C LYS A 204 2.16 -9.59 25.08
N ILE A 205 3.44 -9.50 24.75
CA ILE A 205 4.12 -10.38 23.80
C ILE A 205 5.02 -11.34 24.57
N PRO A 206 5.08 -12.65 24.20
CA PRO A 206 6.03 -13.56 24.79
C PRO A 206 7.48 -13.16 24.47
N ASP A 207 8.33 -13.10 25.50
CA ASP A 207 9.77 -12.97 25.33
C ASP A 207 10.43 -14.31 24.94
N ASP A 208 11.74 -14.33 24.79
CA ASP A 208 12.53 -15.55 24.45
C ASP A 208 12.37 -16.69 25.47
N LYS A 209 11.86 -16.41 26.67
CA LYS A 209 11.58 -17.38 27.73
C LYS A 209 10.09 -17.74 27.79
N GLY A 210 9.27 -17.20 26.89
CA GLY A 210 7.82 -17.39 26.87
C GLY A 210 7.09 -16.59 27.95
N GLN A 211 7.73 -15.60 28.60
CA GLN A 211 7.08 -14.73 29.57
C GLN A 211 6.39 -13.56 28.85
N LEU A 212 5.15 -13.28 29.22
CA LEU A 212 4.38 -12.18 28.65
C LEU A 212 4.90 -10.83 29.19
N VAL A 213 5.50 -10.05 28.30
CA VAL A 213 6.09 -8.73 28.59
C VAL A 213 5.42 -7.63 27.79
N ASP A 214 5.52 -6.38 28.26
CA ASP A 214 5.13 -5.22 27.47
C ASP A 214 6.15 -5.01 26.35
N HIS A 215 5.68 -5.00 25.11
CA HIS A 215 6.52 -4.84 23.94
C HIS A 215 6.66 -3.35 23.57
N ARG A 216 7.88 -2.92 23.34
CA ARG A 216 8.19 -1.57 22.81
C ARG A 216 8.23 -1.64 21.29
N GLU A 217 7.09 -1.39 20.68
CA GLU A 217 6.96 -1.46 19.23
C GLU A 217 7.86 -0.41 18.54
N TYR A 218 8.50 -0.83 17.46
CA TYR A 218 9.61 -0.13 16.83
C TYR A 218 9.20 1.24 16.24
N ASN A 219 8.12 1.30 15.46
CA ASN A 219 7.66 2.54 14.82
C ASN A 219 7.32 3.63 15.84
N VAL A 220 6.78 3.23 16.99
CA VAL A 220 6.50 4.14 18.09
C VAL A 220 7.77 4.59 18.79
N THR A 221 8.68 3.66 19.11
CA THR A 221 9.88 3.98 19.90
C THR A 221 10.88 4.81 19.13
N GLU A 222 10.96 4.62 17.82
CA GLU A 222 11.89 5.36 16.97
C GLU A 222 11.50 6.83 16.80
N ASP A 223 10.20 7.18 16.82
CA ASP A 223 9.76 8.58 16.72
C ASP A 223 8.54 8.89 17.59
N ILE A 224 8.72 8.80 18.90
CA ILE A 224 7.66 9.08 19.91
C ILE A 224 7.05 10.48 19.74
N LEU A 225 7.85 11.47 19.36
CA LEU A 225 7.34 12.84 19.24
C LEU A 225 6.40 12.98 18.06
N SER A 226 6.70 12.33 16.95
CA SER A 226 5.85 12.37 15.77
C SER A 226 4.55 11.58 15.96
N ILE A 227 4.58 10.40 16.59
CA ILE A 227 3.34 9.66 16.85
C ILE A 227 2.42 10.41 17.81
N LYS A 228 2.97 11.05 18.86
CA LYS A 228 2.18 11.91 19.75
C LYS A 228 1.54 13.07 19.00
N LYS A 229 2.32 13.77 18.15
CA LYS A 229 1.82 14.88 17.35
C LYS A 229 0.76 14.41 16.34
N LEU A 230 0.94 13.25 15.74
CA LEU A 230 -0.06 12.65 14.86
C LEU A 230 -1.39 12.45 15.61
N VAL A 231 -1.36 11.79 16.78
CA VAL A 231 -2.56 11.53 17.58
C VAL A 231 -3.23 12.83 18.05
N GLU A 232 -2.46 13.84 18.41
CA GLU A 232 -2.97 15.14 18.88
C GLU A 232 -3.61 15.98 17.77
N LEU A 233 -3.11 15.88 16.52
CA LEU A 233 -3.51 16.74 15.41
C LEU A 233 -4.40 16.05 14.38
N CYS A 234 -4.53 14.74 14.40
CA CYS A 234 -5.31 13.99 13.44
C CYS A 234 -6.79 14.04 13.77
N ASP A 235 -7.58 14.67 12.90
CA ASP A 235 -9.03 14.84 13.07
C ASP A 235 -9.83 13.74 12.35
N VAL A 236 -9.15 12.72 11.78
CA VAL A 236 -9.81 11.60 11.09
C VAL A 236 -9.62 10.30 11.88
N PRO A 237 -10.48 9.29 11.68
CA PRO A 237 -10.32 7.99 12.34
C PRO A 237 -8.94 7.36 12.07
N ILE A 238 -8.35 6.77 13.10
CA ILE A 238 -7.11 6.00 13.02
C ILE A 238 -7.44 4.55 13.39
N LEU A 239 -7.15 3.62 12.49
CA LEU A 239 -7.24 2.19 12.71
C LEU A 239 -5.84 1.64 13.02
N TRP A 240 -5.67 1.08 14.20
CA TRP A 240 -4.38 0.60 14.70
C TRP A 240 -4.22 -0.89 14.45
N SER A 241 -3.18 -1.28 13.74
CA SER A 241 -2.69 -2.66 13.63
C SER A 241 -1.48 -2.79 14.54
N GLY A 242 -1.66 -3.44 15.70
CA GLY A 242 -0.60 -3.62 16.68
C GLY A 242 0.41 -4.68 16.27
N PHE A 243 1.55 -4.69 16.94
CA PHE A 243 2.65 -5.63 16.74
C PHE A 243 2.16 -7.09 16.79
N GLU A 244 1.26 -7.41 17.72
CA GLU A 244 0.69 -8.74 17.90
C GLU A 244 -0.07 -9.26 16.69
N ILE A 245 -0.65 -8.38 15.88
CA ILE A 245 -1.44 -8.78 14.71
C ILE A 245 -0.52 -9.38 13.64
N GLY A 246 0.48 -8.64 13.21
CA GLY A 246 1.42 -9.10 12.19
C GLY A 246 2.32 -10.24 12.66
N LEU A 247 2.65 -10.27 13.97
CA LEU A 247 3.43 -11.36 14.57
C LEU A 247 2.73 -12.73 14.41
N ASN A 248 1.41 -12.76 14.49
CA ASN A 248 0.62 -13.99 14.39
C ASN A 248 0.30 -14.39 12.93
N LEU A 249 0.61 -13.54 11.96
CA LEU A 249 0.42 -13.80 10.53
C LEU A 249 1.78 -13.75 9.84
N THR A 250 2.25 -14.91 9.36
CA THR A 250 3.55 -14.97 8.70
C THR A 250 3.41 -15.16 7.19
N TYR A 251 4.29 -14.51 6.44
CA TYR A 251 4.42 -14.71 5.00
C TYR A 251 5.31 -15.94 4.77
N PRO A 252 4.81 -17.01 4.13
CA PRO A 252 5.56 -18.24 3.97
C PRO A 252 6.70 -18.05 2.96
N HIS A 253 7.93 -18.41 3.35
CA HIS A 253 9.09 -18.30 2.46
C HIS A 253 8.97 -19.14 1.18
N GLN A 254 8.17 -20.22 1.20
CA GLN A 254 7.88 -21.01 0.01
C GLN A 254 7.24 -20.15 -1.09
N SER A 255 6.35 -19.22 -0.73
CA SER A 255 5.77 -18.29 -1.69
C SER A 255 6.86 -17.44 -2.37
N ILE A 256 7.84 -16.94 -1.60
CA ILE A 256 8.99 -16.21 -2.16
C ILE A 256 9.77 -17.06 -3.16
N LEU A 257 9.95 -18.34 -2.87
CA LEU A 257 10.75 -19.25 -3.69
C LEU A 257 9.97 -19.82 -4.89
N GLU A 258 8.64 -19.85 -4.86
CA GLU A 258 7.81 -20.54 -5.84
C GLU A 258 6.90 -19.58 -6.62
N ASP A 259 6.11 -18.73 -5.95
CA ASP A 259 5.09 -17.92 -6.60
C ASP A 259 5.67 -16.75 -7.41
N TYR A 260 6.88 -16.31 -7.07
CA TYR A 260 7.58 -15.22 -7.80
C TYR A 260 8.34 -15.71 -9.04
N ARG A 261 8.35 -17.03 -9.33
CA ARG A 261 9.06 -17.63 -10.48
C ARG A 261 8.44 -17.37 -11.82
N TYR A 262 7.33 -16.66 -11.89
CA TYR A 262 6.73 -16.26 -13.17
C TYR A 262 7.62 -15.31 -13.98
N VAL A 263 8.66 -14.74 -13.36
CA VAL A 263 9.73 -13.99 -13.99
C VAL A 263 11.09 -14.50 -13.51
N ALA A 264 12.15 -14.28 -14.30
CA ALA A 264 13.51 -14.70 -13.94
C ALA A 264 14.05 -13.93 -12.71
N HIS A 265 13.69 -12.66 -12.59
CA HIS A 265 14.09 -11.77 -11.52
C HIS A 265 12.87 -10.97 -11.04
N HIS A 266 12.65 -10.95 -9.74
CA HIS A 266 11.55 -10.19 -9.13
C HIS A 266 12.10 -9.32 -7.99
N PRO A 267 11.93 -7.97 -8.01
CA PRO A 267 12.59 -7.09 -7.05
C PRO A 267 12.22 -7.38 -5.61
N VAL A 268 10.96 -7.74 -5.33
CA VAL A 268 10.50 -8.04 -3.97
C VAL A 268 11.03 -9.38 -3.48
N SER A 269 11.09 -10.41 -4.33
CA SER A 269 11.69 -11.70 -3.96
C SER A 269 13.19 -11.54 -3.69
N GLU A 270 13.90 -10.80 -4.53
CA GLU A 270 15.33 -10.52 -4.31
C GLU A 270 15.56 -9.68 -3.03
N ALA A 271 14.66 -8.72 -2.74
CA ALA A 271 14.71 -7.95 -1.50
C ALA A 271 14.51 -8.83 -0.25
N TYR A 272 13.53 -9.73 -0.28
CA TYR A 272 13.29 -10.66 0.82
C TYR A 272 14.52 -11.54 1.09
N ILE A 273 15.12 -12.10 0.03
CA ILE A 273 16.32 -12.95 0.13
C ILE A 273 17.53 -12.13 0.61
N ALA A 274 17.67 -10.88 0.15
CA ALA A 274 18.75 -9.99 0.57
C ALA A 274 18.61 -9.53 2.04
N TYR A 275 17.37 -9.42 2.53
CA TYR A 275 17.11 -9.10 3.93
C TYR A 275 17.56 -10.24 4.85
N ILE A 276 16.98 -11.41 4.69
CA ILE A 276 17.39 -12.66 5.37
C ILE A 276 17.12 -13.83 4.40
N PRO A 277 18.13 -14.64 4.06
CA PRO A 277 17.90 -15.78 3.18
C PRO A 277 16.91 -16.79 3.81
N PRO A 278 16.06 -17.43 3.01
CA PRO A 278 15.24 -18.55 3.46
C PRO A 278 16.09 -19.70 4.02
N PRO A 279 15.54 -20.57 4.92
CA PRO A 279 14.12 -20.63 5.25
C PRO A 279 13.78 -19.76 6.48
N HIS A 280 12.87 -18.82 6.32
CA HIS A 280 12.20 -18.13 7.42
C HIS A 280 10.88 -17.56 6.93
N ASP A 281 9.85 -17.60 7.77
CA ASP A 281 8.56 -16.98 7.48
C ASP A 281 8.52 -15.62 8.16
N ARG A 282 8.31 -14.55 7.36
CA ARG A 282 8.35 -13.20 7.90
C ARG A 282 6.99 -12.79 8.45
N PRO A 283 6.88 -12.27 9.68
CA PRO A 283 5.68 -11.59 10.15
C PRO A 283 5.21 -10.49 9.18
N THR A 284 3.91 -10.28 9.09
CA THR A 284 3.29 -9.44 8.06
C THR A 284 2.69 -8.16 8.63
N TRP A 285 3.42 -7.46 9.49
CA TRP A 285 2.93 -6.28 10.18
C TRP A 285 2.35 -5.23 9.24
N ASP A 286 3.07 -4.89 8.17
CA ASP A 286 2.68 -3.87 7.22
C ASP A 286 1.54 -4.32 6.31
N LEU A 287 1.59 -5.61 5.90
CA LEU A 287 0.57 -6.18 5.02
C LEU A 287 -0.81 -6.18 5.68
N THR A 288 -0.89 -6.34 7.01
CA THR A 288 -2.17 -6.32 7.73
C THR A 288 -2.84 -4.96 7.67
N SER A 289 -2.06 -3.87 7.78
CA SER A 289 -2.57 -2.50 7.63
C SER A 289 -3.06 -2.20 6.22
N VAL A 290 -2.37 -2.73 5.18
CA VAL A 290 -2.83 -2.64 3.78
C VAL A 290 -4.11 -3.43 3.59
N LEU A 291 -4.16 -4.67 4.08
CA LEU A 291 -5.27 -5.58 3.83
C LEU A 291 -6.58 -5.08 4.44
N VAL A 292 -6.55 -4.59 5.68
CA VAL A 292 -7.74 -4.02 6.33
C VAL A 292 -8.18 -2.71 5.68
N ALA A 293 -7.23 -1.89 5.21
CA ALA A 293 -7.53 -0.63 4.53
C ALA A 293 -8.26 -0.84 3.19
N VAL A 294 -7.88 -1.87 2.44
CA VAL A 294 -8.47 -2.14 1.11
C VAL A 294 -9.66 -3.08 1.18
N ARG A 295 -9.69 -3.99 2.15
CA ARG A 295 -10.74 -5.03 2.30
C ARG A 295 -11.35 -5.05 3.70
N PRO A 296 -11.91 -3.92 4.20
CA PRO A 296 -12.40 -3.83 5.59
C PRO A 296 -13.53 -4.81 5.89
N ASP A 297 -14.39 -5.10 4.90
CA ASP A 297 -15.62 -5.89 5.09
C ASP A 297 -15.44 -7.38 4.80
N ARG A 298 -14.20 -7.87 4.64
CA ARG A 298 -13.93 -9.29 4.35
C ARG A 298 -13.90 -10.18 5.59
N GLY A 299 -13.98 -9.61 6.79
CA GLY A 299 -13.96 -10.38 8.04
C GLY A 299 -12.61 -11.03 8.34
N TYR A 300 -11.52 -10.46 7.83
CA TYR A 300 -10.16 -10.94 8.14
C TYR A 300 -9.73 -10.56 9.55
N PHE A 301 -10.26 -9.47 10.08
CA PHE A 301 -9.93 -8.91 11.39
C PHE A 301 -11.20 -8.57 12.15
N GLU A 302 -11.17 -8.72 13.47
CA GLU A 302 -12.16 -8.15 14.40
C GLU A 302 -11.64 -6.78 14.85
N LEU A 303 -12.53 -5.77 14.89
CA LEU A 303 -12.23 -4.38 15.23
C LEU A 303 -12.81 -4.03 16.60
#